data_066af703b9f9b0c2ef60c9bbd97ef72d
#
_entry.id   066af703b9f9b0c2ef60c9bbd97ef72d
#
_cell.length_a   1.000
_cell.length_b   1.000
_cell.length_c   1.000
_cell.angle_alpha   90.00
_cell.angle_beta   90.00
_cell.angle_gamma   90.00
#
_symmetry.space_group_name_H-M   'P 1'
#
loop_
_entity.id
_entity.type
_entity.pdbx_description
1 polymer ?
#
loop_
_entity_poly.entity_id
_entity_poly.type
_entity_poly.pdbx_seq_one_letter_code
_entity_poly.pdbx_strand_id
1 'polypeptide(L)'
;MCIRDRMGLDVTKLSDLRPVVAHCRELVPKEPADRLWLPYLGDGLDAGAATLLSLECICALRYVDNEPIEPGFTGFISDTIIRELGIQLVDGRMPGFAAILGPAPTNEIAVHVVRELQKRSILTFLISSRDGVNMKDQLDKEGVEMGWETYIVPVGRDTQSAIYTLDWAMRGALTFGGHQKGDWRSCLRYTKERIFAFAITFGPIPDDWYAVGAGAIVMGFPVISDHESTPEVRPTGVTTYEAIVRQLDPDKLVPTCIEVRGVKVKVEEIDIPVSYSPAFEGERVRKEDMHVQFGGKYSKAVELVEMVELNEVNDEDISVNGEDIDSVEVGGAMDLGIHVRVAGRKMKKDFESILERRIHNYCNEAMGFMHTGQRDLVWCRISKEAFASGFRLKHIGTILHAKLHDEFGGIVDKVAVTITTVPDEVEALLEHSRPMFAARDERVAGMTDESVDTFYSCTLCQSFAPNHVCIITPERLGLCGAYNWLDGQASYEINPTGPNQPVTKGRCLDERLGEWENVNKFVFDHSNRTVERFSAYSLMENPMTSCGCFECIVAMVPEANGVMVVNREYAGDTPIGMPFSTLAGSVGGGAQTPGFVGVGRLYLALSLIHI
;
A
#
# COMPACT_ATOMS: atom_id res chain seq x y z
N MET A 1 -22.08 -6.30 -5.12
CA MET A 1 -23.53 -6.27 -4.85
C MET A 1 -23.69 -5.97 -3.38
N CYS A 2 -24.22 -4.80 -3.06
CA CYS A 2 -24.41 -4.35 -1.68
C CYS A 2 -25.40 -5.29 -0.98
N ILE A 3 -25.31 -5.42 0.35
CA ILE A 3 -26.32 -6.17 1.13
C ILE A 3 -27.74 -5.66 0.85
N ARG A 4 -27.84 -4.36 0.65
CA ARG A 4 -29.03 -3.67 0.18
C ARG A 4 -29.65 -4.34 -1.05
N ASP A 5 -28.83 -4.66 -2.05
CA ASP A 5 -29.30 -5.25 -3.30
C ASP A 5 -29.62 -6.74 -3.15
N ARG A 6 -28.93 -7.45 -2.25
CA ARG A 6 -29.19 -8.88 -1.99
C ARG A 6 -30.44 -9.14 -1.17
N MET A 7 -30.73 -8.27 -0.21
CA MET A 7 -31.89 -8.42 0.67
C MET A 7 -33.07 -7.56 0.24
N GLY A 8 -32.93 -6.73 -0.81
CA GLY A 8 -33.99 -5.82 -1.24
C GLY A 8 -34.37 -4.77 -0.18
N LEU A 9 -33.46 -4.48 0.73
CA LEU A 9 -33.70 -3.54 1.84
C LEU A 9 -33.16 -2.16 1.47
N ASP A 10 -34.02 -1.18 1.61
CA ASP A 10 -33.62 0.23 1.51
C ASP A 10 -33.25 0.75 2.89
N VAL A 11 -31.94 0.75 3.19
CA VAL A 11 -31.43 1.17 4.49
C VAL A 11 -31.30 2.68 4.46
N THR A 12 -32.25 3.37 5.06
CA THR A 12 -32.28 4.84 5.17
C THR A 12 -32.22 5.35 6.59
N LYS A 13 -32.43 4.50 7.58
CA LYS A 13 -32.41 4.82 9.01
C LYS A 13 -32.01 3.61 9.87
N LEU A 14 -31.65 3.87 11.11
CA LEU A 14 -31.15 2.87 12.07
C LEU A 14 -32.09 1.67 12.24
N SER A 15 -33.40 1.90 12.21
CA SER A 15 -34.40 0.83 12.33
C SER A 15 -34.31 -0.20 11.21
N ASP A 16 -33.83 0.21 10.04
CA ASP A 16 -33.73 -0.63 8.85
C ASP A 16 -32.56 -1.60 8.92
N LEU A 17 -31.62 -1.40 9.85
CA LEU A 17 -30.52 -2.32 10.12
C LEU A 17 -30.91 -3.56 10.90
N ARG A 18 -31.96 -3.50 11.70
CA ARG A 18 -32.33 -4.65 12.55
C ARG A 18 -32.47 -5.95 11.78
N PRO A 19 -33.17 -6.00 10.64
CA PRO A 19 -33.27 -7.24 9.86
C PRO A 19 -31.92 -7.65 9.24
N VAL A 20 -31.06 -6.71 8.86
CA VAL A 20 -29.73 -7.01 8.33
C VAL A 20 -28.84 -7.62 9.40
N VAL A 21 -28.77 -7.01 10.58
CA VAL A 21 -28.02 -7.52 11.73
C VAL A 21 -28.57 -8.88 12.18
N ALA A 22 -29.88 -9.06 12.17
CA ALA A 22 -30.49 -10.34 12.49
C ALA A 22 -30.06 -11.43 11.51
N HIS A 23 -30.11 -11.14 10.22
CA HIS A 23 -29.66 -12.07 9.18
C HIS A 23 -28.15 -12.37 9.29
N CYS A 24 -27.33 -11.37 9.51
CA CYS A 24 -25.89 -11.57 9.73
C CYS A 24 -25.62 -12.44 10.96
N ARG A 25 -26.39 -12.27 12.03
CA ARG A 25 -26.30 -13.12 13.24
C ARG A 25 -26.74 -14.56 12.99
N GLU A 26 -27.64 -14.79 12.06
CA GLU A 26 -28.05 -16.14 11.66
C GLU A 26 -26.96 -16.88 10.90
N LEU A 27 -26.11 -16.16 10.17
CA LEU A 27 -24.96 -16.70 9.47
C LEU A 27 -23.77 -16.97 10.41
N VAL A 28 -23.73 -16.31 11.57
CA VAL A 28 -22.71 -16.58 12.58
C VAL A 28 -23.16 -17.74 13.46
N PRO A 29 -22.33 -18.78 13.66
CA PRO A 29 -22.67 -19.92 14.51
C PRO A 29 -23.10 -19.51 15.91
N LYS A 30 -24.20 -20.06 16.39
CA LYS A 30 -24.85 -19.64 17.65
C LYS A 30 -24.21 -20.22 18.90
N GLU A 31 -23.47 -21.28 18.78
CA GLU A 31 -22.79 -21.92 19.91
C GLU A 31 -21.35 -22.17 19.54
N PRO A 32 -20.40 -21.74 20.36
CA PRO A 32 -19.07 -22.30 20.28
C PRO A 32 -19.23 -23.78 20.61
N ALA A 33 -19.11 -24.63 19.63
CA ALA A 33 -18.88 -26.02 19.91
C ALA A 33 -17.68 -26.08 20.86
N ASP A 34 -17.59 -27.09 21.72
CA ASP A 34 -16.43 -27.35 22.60
C ASP A 34 -15.08 -27.29 21.88
N ARG A 35 -15.10 -26.86 20.68
CA ARG A 35 -14.02 -26.70 19.73
C ARG A 35 -14.36 -25.49 18.90
N LEU A 36 -13.41 -24.72 18.69
CA LEU A 36 -13.46 -23.71 17.72
C LEU A 36 -14.41 -23.94 16.64
N TRP A 37 -15.35 -23.21 16.78
CA TRP A 37 -16.48 -23.04 15.92
C TRP A 37 -16.17 -22.19 14.66
N LEU A 38 -14.91 -22.13 14.25
CA LEU A 38 -14.66 -21.76 12.89
C LEU A 38 -15.05 -22.97 12.06
N PRO A 39 -16.25 -22.89 11.57
CA PRO A 39 -16.77 -23.96 10.79
C PRO A 39 -15.96 -24.05 9.52
N TYR A 40 -16.24 -25.01 8.73
CA TYR A 40 -15.69 -25.20 7.41
C TYR A 40 -15.46 -23.87 6.69
N LEU A 41 -14.48 -23.83 5.83
CA LEU A 41 -14.11 -22.63 5.09
C LEU A 41 -15.31 -21.89 4.45
N GLY A 42 -16.32 -22.62 4.01
CA GLY A 42 -17.55 -22.07 3.47
C GLY A 42 -18.31 -21.24 4.50
N ASP A 43 -18.54 -21.81 5.64
CA ASP A 43 -19.29 -21.17 6.72
C ASP A 43 -18.45 -20.04 7.36
N GLY A 44 -17.14 -20.22 7.44
CA GLY A 44 -16.22 -19.18 7.90
C GLY A 44 -16.16 -17.98 6.95
N LEU A 45 -16.24 -18.22 5.65
CA LEU A 45 -16.34 -17.15 4.65
C LEU A 45 -17.69 -16.44 4.77
N ASP A 46 -18.76 -17.16 5.02
CA ASP A 46 -20.09 -16.57 5.18
C ASP A 46 -20.19 -15.78 6.48
N ALA A 47 -19.63 -16.26 7.58
CA ALA A 47 -19.53 -15.53 8.83
C ALA A 47 -18.68 -14.27 8.69
N GLY A 48 -17.54 -14.35 8.00
CA GLY A 48 -16.71 -13.21 7.66
C GLY A 48 -17.44 -12.20 6.77
N ALA A 49 -18.10 -12.68 5.71
CA ALA A 49 -18.93 -11.84 4.85
C ALA A 49 -20.08 -11.19 5.62
N ALA A 50 -20.72 -11.90 6.54
CA ALA A 50 -21.77 -11.36 7.39
C ALA A 50 -21.23 -10.27 8.33
N THR A 51 -20.04 -10.48 8.90
CA THR A 51 -19.37 -9.48 9.72
C THR A 51 -19.08 -8.23 8.91
N LEU A 52 -18.48 -8.37 7.71
CA LEU A 52 -18.20 -7.28 6.80
C LEU A 52 -19.44 -6.49 6.40
N LEU A 53 -20.49 -7.20 6.07
CA LEU A 53 -21.74 -6.61 5.64
C LEU A 53 -22.46 -5.89 6.78
N SER A 54 -22.34 -6.41 8.00
CA SER A 54 -22.80 -5.72 9.21
C SER A 54 -22.05 -4.42 9.43
N LEU A 55 -20.74 -4.44 9.23
CA LEU A 55 -19.87 -3.29 9.35
C LEU A 55 -20.16 -2.23 8.29
N GLU A 56 -20.31 -2.63 7.01
CA GLU A 56 -20.74 -1.70 5.95
C GLU A 56 -22.08 -1.04 6.27
N CYS A 57 -23.02 -1.79 6.81
CA CYS A 57 -24.32 -1.25 7.19
C CYS A 57 -24.24 -0.28 8.37
N ILE A 58 -23.46 -0.62 9.38
CA ILE A 58 -23.21 0.26 10.54
C ILE A 58 -22.51 1.55 10.08
N CYS A 59 -21.55 1.46 9.15
CA CYS A 59 -20.89 2.62 8.59
C CYS A 59 -21.82 3.46 7.72
N ALA A 60 -22.62 2.84 6.87
CA ALA A 60 -23.54 3.53 5.96
C ALA A 60 -24.61 4.33 6.73
N LEU A 61 -25.09 3.80 7.84
CA LEU A 61 -26.12 4.46 8.63
C LEU A 61 -25.71 5.77 9.23
N ARG A 62 -24.48 5.93 9.57
CA ARG A 62 -24.01 7.19 10.10
C ARG A 62 -24.03 8.34 9.09
N TYR A 63 -23.93 8.02 7.81
CA TYR A 63 -24.12 9.02 6.75
C TYR A 63 -25.59 9.41 6.58
N VAL A 64 -26.52 8.60 7.09
CA VAL A 64 -27.96 8.80 6.92
C VAL A 64 -28.60 9.45 8.14
N ASP A 65 -28.19 9.04 9.34
CA ASP A 65 -28.74 9.53 10.60
C ASP A 65 -27.63 10.10 11.48
N ASN A 66 -27.44 11.36 11.59
CA ASN A 66 -26.45 12.00 12.47
C ASN A 66 -26.64 11.71 13.98
N GLU A 67 -27.38 10.68 14.34
CA GLU A 67 -27.59 10.32 15.74
C GLU A 67 -26.37 9.59 16.33
N PRO A 68 -25.90 9.97 17.52
CA PRO A 68 -24.83 9.26 18.18
C PRO A 68 -25.30 7.86 18.56
N ILE A 69 -24.55 6.85 18.09
CA ILE A 69 -24.68 5.49 18.59
C ILE A 69 -24.23 5.49 20.04
N GLU A 70 -24.98 4.87 20.89
CA GLU A 70 -24.90 4.78 22.35
C GLU A 70 -23.74 5.41 23.16
N PRO A 71 -23.97 5.93 24.36
CA PRO A 71 -22.94 6.54 25.21
C PRO A 71 -21.81 5.54 25.50
N GLY A 72 -20.59 5.87 25.09
CA GLY A 72 -19.42 5.03 25.26
C GLY A 72 -18.85 4.49 23.94
N PHE A 73 -19.58 4.59 22.86
CA PHE A 73 -19.06 4.32 21.52
C PHE A 73 -18.42 5.60 20.98
N THR A 74 -17.12 5.63 20.87
CA THR A 74 -16.37 6.83 20.43
C THR A 74 -16.51 7.11 18.95
N GLY A 75 -17.60 6.75 18.41
CA GLY A 75 -18.08 7.21 17.12
C GLY A 75 -17.27 6.76 15.91
N PHE A 76 -17.97 6.61 14.85
CA PHE A 76 -17.40 6.44 13.52
C PHE A 76 -16.62 7.69 13.14
N ILE A 77 -15.37 7.51 12.81
CA ILE A 77 -14.55 8.60 12.38
C ILE A 77 -14.50 8.56 10.87
N SER A 78 -14.76 9.69 10.26
CA SER A 78 -14.70 9.83 8.82
C SER A 78 -13.26 9.69 8.32
N ASP A 79 -13.08 9.33 7.08
CA ASP A 79 -11.77 9.31 6.40
C ASP A 79 -11.02 10.66 6.55
N THR A 80 -11.76 11.74 6.82
CA THR A 80 -11.22 13.06 7.14
C THR A 80 -10.32 13.02 8.37
N ILE A 81 -10.71 12.31 9.43
CA ILE A 81 -9.91 12.24 10.66
C ILE A 81 -8.67 11.37 10.46
N ILE A 82 -8.74 10.31 9.67
CA ILE A 82 -7.53 9.57 9.29
C ILE A 82 -6.53 10.49 8.59
N ARG A 83 -6.99 11.42 7.79
CA ARG A 83 -6.14 12.43 7.14
C ARG A 83 -5.63 13.48 8.13
N GLU A 84 -6.47 13.94 9.05
CA GLU A 84 -6.09 14.89 10.11
C GLU A 84 -5.03 14.30 11.06
N LEU A 85 -5.05 13.02 11.29
CA LEU A 85 -4.03 12.30 12.07
C LEU A 85 -2.66 12.20 11.37
N GLY A 86 -2.51 12.80 10.21
CA GLY A 86 -1.27 12.71 9.45
C GLY A 86 -1.01 11.31 8.87
N ILE A 87 -1.99 10.40 8.97
CA ILE A 87 -2.03 9.19 8.18
C ILE A 87 -2.38 9.61 6.77
N GLN A 88 -1.39 10.18 6.09
CA GLN A 88 -1.59 10.69 4.77
C GLN A 88 -1.62 9.51 3.81
N LEU A 89 -2.80 9.22 3.30
CA LEU A 89 -2.99 8.28 2.19
C LEU A 89 -2.08 8.59 1.01
N VAL A 90 -1.71 9.85 0.88
CA VAL A 90 -0.82 10.38 -0.15
C VAL A 90 0.59 9.82 -0.10
N ASP A 91 1.07 9.46 1.08
CA ASP A 91 2.40 8.87 1.23
C ASP A 91 2.39 7.34 1.08
N GLY A 92 1.25 6.76 0.71
CA GLY A 92 1.12 5.33 0.49
C GLY A 92 1.19 4.46 1.76
N ARG A 93 1.32 5.07 2.93
CA ARG A 93 1.40 4.34 4.19
C ARG A 93 0.03 4.15 4.80
N MET A 94 -0.40 2.91 4.88
CA MET A 94 -1.52 2.53 5.71
C MET A 94 -0.97 2.10 7.08
N PRO A 95 -1.51 2.63 8.20
CA PRO A 95 -1.10 2.17 9.51
C PRO A 95 -1.46 0.71 9.68
N GLY A 96 -0.68 -0.01 10.46
CA GLY A 96 -1.14 -1.26 11.03
C GLY A 96 -2.31 -1.01 11.98
N PHE A 97 -3.15 -2.02 12.15
CA PHE A 97 -4.29 -1.98 13.05
C PHE A 97 -4.13 -3.05 14.14
N ALA A 98 -4.34 -2.67 15.38
CA ALA A 98 -4.37 -3.61 16.50
C ALA A 98 -5.67 -3.45 17.29
N ALA A 99 -6.31 -4.56 17.61
CA ALA A 99 -7.41 -4.62 18.59
C ALA A 99 -6.89 -5.24 19.87
N ILE A 100 -7.06 -4.58 21.01
CA ILE A 100 -6.72 -5.14 22.30
C ILE A 100 -8.00 -5.39 23.09
N LEU A 101 -8.19 -6.64 23.49
CA LEU A 101 -9.37 -7.12 24.18
C LEU A 101 -9.04 -7.43 25.64
N GLY A 102 -9.76 -6.81 26.54
CA GLY A 102 -9.63 -7.02 27.97
C GLY A 102 -8.51 -6.20 28.65
N PRO A 103 -8.43 -6.25 29.98
CA PRO A 103 -7.38 -5.61 30.73
C PRO A 103 -6.08 -6.39 30.64
N ALA A 104 -4.96 -5.70 30.61
CA ALA A 104 -3.66 -6.35 30.76
C ALA A 104 -3.51 -6.91 32.19
N PRO A 105 -2.64 -7.91 32.39
CA PRO A 105 -2.38 -8.47 33.73
C PRO A 105 -1.96 -7.42 34.77
N THR A 106 -1.21 -6.41 34.36
CA THR A 106 -0.81 -5.27 35.20
C THR A 106 -0.85 -3.97 34.41
N ASN A 107 -0.83 -2.82 35.10
CA ASN A 107 -0.79 -1.52 34.46
C ASN A 107 0.52 -1.33 33.67
N GLU A 108 1.64 -1.83 34.18
CA GLU A 108 2.93 -1.74 33.54
C GLU A 108 2.92 -2.46 32.19
N ILE A 109 2.31 -3.65 32.11
CA ILE A 109 2.14 -4.41 30.86
C ILE A 109 1.23 -3.63 29.91
N ALA A 110 0.14 -3.03 30.39
CA ALA A 110 -0.74 -2.20 29.57
C ALA A 110 0.04 -1.07 28.89
N VAL A 111 0.81 -0.32 29.69
CA VAL A 111 1.65 0.78 29.18
C VAL A 111 2.71 0.27 28.19
N HIS A 112 3.40 -0.81 28.52
CA HIS A 112 4.43 -1.39 27.67
C HIS A 112 3.87 -1.75 26.28
N VAL A 113 2.79 -2.50 26.24
CA VAL A 113 2.19 -2.98 24.98
C VAL A 113 1.75 -1.81 24.10
N VAL A 114 1.04 -0.82 24.66
CA VAL A 114 0.58 0.31 23.84
C VAL A 114 1.74 1.18 23.36
N ARG A 115 2.79 1.35 24.14
CA ARG A 115 3.99 2.09 23.73
C ARG A 115 4.75 1.37 22.62
N GLU A 116 4.85 0.06 22.68
CA GLU A 116 5.46 -0.73 21.61
C GLU A 116 4.66 -0.65 20.30
N LEU A 117 3.33 -0.61 20.38
CA LEU A 117 2.48 -0.41 19.22
C LEU A 117 2.60 1.03 18.66
N GLN A 118 2.62 2.04 19.52
CA GLN A 118 2.81 3.43 19.11
C GLN A 118 4.15 3.67 18.40
N LYS A 119 5.23 3.10 18.91
CA LYS A 119 6.57 3.19 18.25
C LYS A 119 6.54 2.71 16.80
N ARG A 120 5.62 1.82 16.48
CA ARG A 120 5.44 1.24 15.14
C ARG A 120 4.32 1.89 14.34
N SER A 121 3.77 2.99 14.83
CA SER A 121 2.64 3.71 14.22
C SER A 121 1.43 2.79 13.96
N ILE A 122 1.18 1.84 14.86
CA ILE A 122 0.03 0.95 14.79
C ILE A 122 -1.15 1.60 15.49
N LEU A 123 -2.24 1.77 14.76
CA LEU A 123 -3.49 2.32 15.30
C LEU A 123 -4.14 1.26 16.19
N THR A 124 -4.19 1.55 17.48
CA THR A 124 -4.57 0.59 18.51
C THR A 124 -5.95 0.91 19.06
N PHE A 125 -6.85 -0.03 18.96
CA PHE A 125 -8.20 0.06 19.52
C PHE A 125 -8.29 -0.74 20.82
N LEU A 126 -8.71 -0.06 21.90
CA LEU A 126 -8.88 -0.69 23.20
C LEU A 126 -10.33 -1.09 23.41
N ILE A 127 -10.55 -2.38 23.54
CA ILE A 127 -11.87 -2.97 23.72
C ILE A 127 -11.92 -3.61 25.10
N SER A 128 -12.81 -3.11 25.94
CA SER A 128 -12.86 -3.48 27.35
C SER A 128 -13.77 -4.67 27.59
N SER A 129 -13.38 -5.56 28.50
CA SER A 129 -14.27 -6.59 29.02
C SER A 129 -15.45 -5.97 29.80
N ARG A 130 -16.56 -6.68 29.85
CA ARG A 130 -17.77 -6.19 30.53
C ARG A 130 -17.62 -6.00 32.03
N ASP A 131 -16.78 -6.80 32.66
CA ASP A 131 -16.63 -6.91 34.09
C ASP A 131 -15.26 -6.46 34.57
N GLY A 132 -15.17 -5.36 35.29
CA GLY A 132 -13.97 -4.96 36.03
C GLY A 132 -13.13 -3.87 35.39
N VAL A 133 -11.85 -3.83 35.76
CA VAL A 133 -10.85 -2.90 35.23
C VAL A 133 -10.58 -3.24 33.77
N ASN A 134 -10.61 -2.25 32.93
CA ASN A 134 -10.27 -2.41 31.51
C ASN A 134 -8.92 -1.74 31.19
N MET A 135 -8.38 -1.99 30.03
CA MET A 135 -7.08 -1.42 29.68
C MET A 135 -7.11 0.10 29.64
N LYS A 136 -8.21 0.71 29.23
CA LYS A 136 -8.39 2.17 29.30
C LYS A 136 -8.19 2.68 30.72
N ASP A 137 -8.85 2.06 31.71
CA ASP A 137 -8.73 2.48 33.12
C ASP A 137 -7.32 2.27 33.67
N GLN A 138 -6.60 1.25 33.19
CA GLN A 138 -5.20 1.02 33.54
C GLN A 138 -4.31 2.14 32.99
N LEU A 139 -4.50 2.50 31.72
CA LEU A 139 -3.73 3.56 31.05
C LEU A 139 -4.04 4.94 31.62
N ASP A 140 -5.29 5.23 31.96
CA ASP A 140 -5.69 6.47 32.62
C ASP A 140 -4.99 6.64 34.00
N LYS A 141 -4.86 5.56 34.77
CA LYS A 141 -4.15 5.57 36.06
C LYS A 141 -2.66 5.87 35.92
N GLU A 142 -2.07 5.43 34.82
CA GLU A 142 -0.64 5.66 34.49
C GLU A 142 -0.42 6.97 33.72
N GLY A 143 -1.45 7.77 33.52
CA GLY A 143 -1.38 9.07 32.85
C GLY A 143 -1.05 8.96 31.36
N VAL A 144 -1.40 7.86 30.71
CA VAL A 144 -1.22 7.68 29.26
C VAL A 144 -2.33 8.41 28.54
N GLU A 145 -1.95 9.39 27.74
CA GLU A 145 -2.89 10.11 26.88
C GLU A 145 -3.40 9.19 25.77
N MET A 146 -4.71 9.16 25.61
CA MET A 146 -5.41 8.34 24.63
C MET A 146 -6.24 9.22 23.70
N GLY A 147 -6.32 8.79 22.45
CA GLY A 147 -7.05 9.49 21.40
C GLY A 147 -6.48 9.11 20.03
N TRP A 148 -7.04 9.71 19.03
CA TRP A 148 -6.61 9.48 17.64
C TRP A 148 -5.20 10.01 17.39
N GLU A 149 -4.87 11.15 17.96
CA GLU A 149 -3.55 11.78 17.81
C GLU A 149 -2.44 10.96 18.46
N THR A 150 -2.79 10.16 19.45
CA THR A 150 -1.84 9.28 20.15
C THR A 150 -1.84 7.85 19.60
N TYR A 151 -2.67 7.53 18.60
CA TYR A 151 -2.86 6.18 18.06
C TYR A 151 -3.40 5.16 19.05
N ILE A 152 -4.00 5.61 20.17
CA ILE A 152 -4.62 4.73 21.17
C ILE A 152 -6.07 5.16 21.34
N VAL A 153 -6.99 4.38 20.82
CA VAL A 153 -8.41 4.73 20.75
C VAL A 153 -9.26 3.79 21.61
N PRO A 154 -9.78 4.26 22.74
CA PRO A 154 -10.77 3.51 23.49
C PRO A 154 -12.09 3.46 22.72
N VAL A 155 -12.66 2.27 22.50
CA VAL A 155 -13.90 2.11 21.71
C VAL A 155 -15.03 1.57 22.50
N GLY A 156 -15.06 0.98 23.51
CA GLY A 156 -16.23 0.52 24.26
C GLY A 156 -16.06 -0.89 24.82
N ARG A 157 -17.16 -1.42 25.35
CA ARG A 157 -17.14 -2.65 26.17
C ARG A 157 -17.97 -3.78 25.58
N ASP A 158 -18.38 -3.68 24.36
CA ASP A 158 -19.31 -4.64 23.77
C ASP A 158 -18.79 -5.22 22.45
N THR A 159 -19.50 -6.22 21.98
CA THR A 159 -19.19 -6.89 20.72
C THR A 159 -19.25 -5.93 19.52
N GLN A 160 -20.08 -4.88 19.58
CA GLN A 160 -20.17 -3.87 18.52
C GLN A 160 -18.87 -3.08 18.41
N SER A 161 -18.25 -2.73 19.53
CA SER A 161 -16.96 -2.05 19.56
C SER A 161 -15.85 -2.88 18.96
N ALA A 162 -15.84 -4.19 19.20
CA ALA A 162 -14.90 -5.12 18.61
C ALA A 162 -15.12 -5.25 17.09
N ILE A 163 -16.36 -5.34 16.66
CA ILE A 163 -16.73 -5.34 15.24
C ILE A 163 -16.26 -4.04 14.57
N TYR A 164 -16.48 -2.90 15.23
CA TYR A 164 -16.01 -1.61 14.74
C TYR A 164 -14.49 -1.56 14.48
N THR A 165 -13.73 -2.18 15.37
CA THR A 165 -12.27 -2.27 15.20
C THR A 165 -11.88 -3.05 13.93
N LEU A 166 -12.56 -4.16 13.68
CA LEU A 166 -12.35 -4.94 12.45
C LEU A 166 -12.75 -4.14 11.20
N ASP A 167 -13.77 -3.28 11.31
CA ASP A 167 -14.22 -2.40 10.24
C ASP A 167 -13.11 -1.46 9.75
N TRP A 168 -12.29 -0.95 10.64
CA TRP A 168 -11.18 -0.08 10.24
C TRP A 168 -10.18 -0.76 9.31
N ALA A 169 -9.83 -1.99 9.62
CA ALA A 169 -8.99 -2.79 8.74
C ALA A 169 -9.69 -3.05 7.39
N MET A 170 -10.99 -3.30 7.41
CA MET A 170 -11.79 -3.47 6.20
C MET A 170 -11.93 -2.20 5.37
N ARG A 171 -12.11 -1.06 6.01
CA ARG A 171 -12.08 0.24 5.33
C ARG A 171 -10.75 0.47 4.64
N GLY A 172 -9.65 0.11 5.29
CA GLY A 172 -8.35 0.08 4.64
C GLY A 172 -8.36 -0.78 3.38
N ALA A 173 -8.87 -2.01 3.47
CA ALA A 173 -8.99 -2.88 2.30
C ALA A 173 -9.90 -2.30 1.22
N LEU A 174 -11.04 -1.74 1.58
CA LEU A 174 -11.96 -1.10 0.63
C LEU A 174 -11.37 0.14 -0.01
N THR A 175 -10.59 0.92 0.75
CA THR A 175 -9.99 2.15 0.26
C THR A 175 -8.79 1.88 -0.66
N PHE A 176 -7.98 0.89 -0.34
CA PHE A 176 -6.71 0.62 -1.04
C PHE A 176 -6.75 -0.58 -1.98
N GLY A 177 -7.75 -1.45 -1.85
CA GLY A 177 -7.83 -2.69 -2.61
C GLY A 177 -8.43 -2.56 -4.01
N GLY A 178 -9.01 -1.42 -4.36
CA GLY A 178 -9.61 -1.23 -5.69
C GLY A 178 -10.82 -2.11 -5.99
N HIS A 179 -11.51 -2.60 -4.96
CA HIS A 179 -12.59 -3.56 -5.12
C HIS A 179 -13.88 -2.92 -5.60
N GLN A 180 -14.58 -3.62 -6.49
CA GLN A 180 -15.91 -3.22 -6.87
C GLN A 180 -16.90 -3.41 -5.72
N LYS A 181 -17.84 -2.50 -5.59
CA LYS A 181 -18.91 -2.58 -4.61
C LYS A 181 -19.60 -3.93 -4.68
N GLY A 182 -19.59 -4.68 -3.58
CA GLY A 182 -20.16 -6.01 -3.50
C GLY A 182 -19.22 -7.17 -3.85
N ASP A 183 -17.99 -6.92 -4.27
CA ASP A 183 -16.96 -7.95 -4.41
C ASP A 183 -16.24 -8.22 -3.08
N TRP A 184 -17.00 -8.74 -2.12
CA TRP A 184 -16.48 -9.07 -0.80
C TRP A 184 -15.38 -10.15 -0.82
N ARG A 185 -15.39 -11.05 -1.82
CA ARG A 185 -14.37 -12.10 -1.92
C ARG A 185 -13.00 -11.52 -2.25
N SER A 186 -12.96 -10.61 -3.21
CA SER A 186 -11.73 -9.91 -3.55
C SER A 186 -11.26 -9.04 -2.37
N CYS A 187 -12.18 -8.36 -1.70
CA CYS A 187 -11.88 -7.57 -0.51
C CYS A 187 -11.32 -8.42 0.63
N LEU A 188 -11.93 -9.59 0.93
CA LEU A 188 -11.38 -10.52 1.92
C LEU A 188 -9.99 -11.02 1.55
N ARG A 189 -9.78 -11.36 0.29
CA ARG A 189 -8.45 -11.78 -0.18
C ARG A 189 -7.43 -10.68 0.03
N TYR A 190 -7.75 -9.46 -0.38
CA TYR A 190 -6.87 -8.32 -0.19
C TYR A 190 -6.58 -8.08 1.30
N THR A 191 -7.60 -8.14 2.15
CA THR A 191 -7.44 -7.98 3.59
C THR A 191 -6.46 -9.01 4.17
N LYS A 192 -6.63 -10.27 3.79
CA LYS A 192 -5.70 -11.34 4.20
C LYS A 192 -4.28 -11.12 3.72
N GLU A 193 -4.14 -10.63 2.51
CA GLU A 193 -2.85 -10.56 1.83
C GLU A 193 -2.12 -9.24 2.07
N ARG A 194 -2.85 -8.17 2.36
CA ARG A 194 -2.32 -6.81 2.28
C ARG A 194 -2.52 -5.95 3.52
N ILE A 195 -3.56 -6.21 4.31
CA ILE A 195 -3.82 -5.39 5.50
C ILE A 195 -3.04 -5.94 6.68
N PHE A 196 -2.22 -5.09 7.28
CA PHE A 196 -1.52 -5.43 8.52
C PHE A 196 -2.45 -5.19 9.71
N ALA A 197 -3.02 -6.25 10.24
CA ALA A 197 -3.88 -6.18 11.41
C ALA A 197 -3.81 -7.45 12.24
N PHE A 198 -4.00 -7.31 13.55
CA PHE A 198 -4.01 -8.41 14.52
C PHE A 198 -4.83 -8.02 15.76
N ALA A 199 -5.15 -9.02 16.57
CA ALA A 199 -5.78 -8.82 17.86
C ALA A 199 -4.90 -9.36 18.97
N ILE A 200 -4.89 -8.66 20.10
CA ILE A 200 -4.30 -9.12 21.36
C ILE A 200 -5.46 -9.35 22.33
N THR A 201 -5.50 -10.49 22.99
CA THR A 201 -6.49 -10.79 24.03
C THR A 201 -5.79 -11.07 25.34
N PHE A 202 -6.27 -10.43 26.40
CA PHE A 202 -5.80 -10.68 27.75
C PHE A 202 -6.86 -11.42 28.56
N GLY A 203 -6.42 -12.47 29.25
CA GLY A 203 -7.32 -13.32 30.03
C GLY A 203 -8.21 -14.22 29.17
N PRO A 204 -9.23 -14.84 29.78
CA PRO A 204 -10.17 -15.70 29.07
C PRO A 204 -10.95 -14.92 28.01
N ILE A 205 -11.08 -15.49 26.81
CA ILE A 205 -11.89 -14.89 25.75
C ILE A 205 -13.37 -15.16 26.08
N PRO A 206 -14.19 -14.12 26.28
CA PRO A 206 -15.63 -14.30 26.54
C PRO A 206 -16.33 -14.94 25.34
N ASP A 207 -17.39 -15.70 25.60
CA ASP A 207 -18.13 -16.43 24.57
C ASP A 207 -18.69 -15.54 23.45
N ASP A 208 -19.11 -14.33 23.77
CA ASP A 208 -19.62 -13.36 22.79
C ASP A 208 -18.52 -12.75 21.90
N TRP A 209 -17.26 -12.96 22.24
CA TRP A 209 -16.10 -12.50 21.47
C TRP A 209 -15.60 -13.54 20.46
N TYR A 210 -16.07 -14.76 20.56
CA TYR A 210 -15.71 -15.78 19.58
C TYR A 210 -16.14 -15.39 18.16
N ALA A 211 -17.27 -14.69 18.02
CA ALA A 211 -17.72 -14.18 16.72
C ALA A 211 -16.71 -13.17 16.13
N VAL A 212 -16.18 -12.30 17.00
CA VAL A 212 -15.17 -11.32 16.59
C VAL A 212 -13.86 -12.02 16.25
N GLY A 213 -13.44 -12.99 17.06
CA GLY A 213 -12.27 -13.79 16.80
C GLY A 213 -12.36 -14.52 15.46
N ALA A 214 -13.52 -15.10 15.14
CA ALA A 214 -13.73 -15.75 13.85
C ALA A 214 -13.65 -14.78 12.68
N GLY A 215 -14.30 -13.63 12.81
CA GLY A 215 -14.22 -12.58 11.80
C GLY A 215 -12.77 -12.14 11.56
N ALA A 216 -12.01 -11.92 12.63
CA ALA A 216 -10.59 -11.57 12.55
C ALA A 216 -9.79 -12.64 11.79
N ILE A 217 -9.98 -13.90 12.15
CA ILE A 217 -9.25 -15.02 11.53
C ILE A 217 -9.63 -15.20 10.06
N VAL A 218 -10.91 -15.09 9.73
CA VAL A 218 -11.36 -15.15 8.32
C VAL A 218 -10.76 -14.02 7.50
N MET A 219 -10.59 -12.83 8.09
CA MET A 219 -9.90 -11.71 7.47
C MET A 219 -8.38 -11.87 7.43
N GLY A 220 -7.83 -12.92 8.04
CA GLY A 220 -6.40 -13.20 8.09
C GLY A 220 -5.67 -12.47 9.20
N PHE A 221 -6.37 -12.03 10.24
CA PHE A 221 -5.78 -11.38 11.41
C PHE A 221 -5.53 -12.41 12.51
N PRO A 222 -4.27 -12.63 12.91
CA PRO A 222 -3.99 -13.51 14.02
C PRO A 222 -4.49 -12.92 15.34
N VAL A 223 -4.83 -13.79 16.25
CA VAL A 223 -5.16 -13.46 17.63
C VAL A 223 -4.04 -13.93 18.54
N ILE A 224 -3.38 -13.02 19.23
CA ILE A 224 -2.32 -13.33 20.18
C ILE A 224 -2.90 -13.25 21.59
N SER A 225 -2.67 -14.28 22.40
CA SER A 225 -3.28 -14.38 23.74
C SER A 225 -2.24 -14.72 24.80
N ASP A 226 -2.41 -14.13 25.97
CA ASP A 226 -1.67 -14.48 27.17
C ASP A 226 -2.32 -15.64 27.96
N HIS A 227 -3.50 -16.10 27.54
CA HIS A 227 -4.27 -17.10 28.26
C HIS A 227 -3.87 -18.53 27.91
N GLU A 228 -3.75 -19.38 28.96
CA GLU A 228 -3.27 -20.76 28.78
C GLU A 228 -4.24 -21.69 28.07
N SER A 229 -5.53 -21.45 28.23
CA SER A 229 -6.61 -22.29 27.71
C SER A 229 -7.30 -21.69 26.48
N THR A 230 -6.59 -20.88 25.71
CA THR A 230 -7.14 -20.40 24.44
C THR A 230 -7.42 -21.58 23.52
N PRO A 231 -8.63 -21.64 22.99
CA PRO A 231 -8.94 -22.69 22.04
C PRO A 231 -8.05 -22.58 20.83
N GLU A 232 -7.59 -23.71 20.33
CA GLU A 232 -6.78 -23.78 19.11
C GLU A 232 -7.68 -23.58 17.88
N VAL A 233 -7.68 -22.37 17.33
CA VAL A 233 -8.46 -22.05 16.14
C VAL A 233 -7.68 -22.46 14.91
N ARG A 234 -8.03 -23.62 14.37
CA ARG A 234 -7.54 -24.06 13.06
C ARG A 234 -8.66 -24.06 12.04
N PRO A 235 -8.86 -22.98 11.30
CA PRO A 235 -9.78 -23.01 10.17
C PRO A 235 -9.25 -24.00 9.14
N THR A 236 -9.95 -25.06 8.92
CA THR A 236 -9.61 -26.04 7.88
C THR A 236 -9.54 -25.35 6.52
N GLY A 237 -8.39 -25.36 5.89
CA GLY A 237 -8.19 -24.85 4.52
C GLY A 237 -7.98 -23.34 4.37
N VAL A 238 -7.99 -22.56 5.45
CA VAL A 238 -7.59 -21.15 5.42
C VAL A 238 -6.21 -21.01 6.03
N THR A 239 -5.22 -21.10 5.18
CA THR A 239 -3.97 -20.41 5.34
C THR A 239 -3.02 -20.84 6.45
N THR A 240 -1.87 -20.56 6.21
CA THR A 240 -0.59 -20.46 6.86
C THR A 240 -0.54 -19.70 8.20
N TYR A 241 -1.65 -19.17 8.72
CA TYR A 241 -1.65 -18.52 10.02
C TYR A 241 -2.17 -19.45 11.11
N GLU A 242 -1.39 -19.62 12.16
CA GLU A 242 -1.95 -20.03 13.43
C GLU A 242 -2.95 -18.96 13.86
N ALA A 243 -4.17 -19.35 14.03
CA ALA A 243 -5.24 -18.38 14.23
C ALA A 243 -5.21 -17.77 15.63
N ILE A 244 -4.76 -18.54 16.61
CA ILE A 244 -4.49 -18.06 17.97
C ILE A 244 -3.10 -18.53 18.39
N VAL A 245 -2.27 -17.56 18.74
CA VAL A 245 -0.90 -17.80 19.20
C VAL A 245 -0.79 -17.44 20.66
N ARG A 246 -0.26 -18.36 21.45
CA ARG A 246 -0.02 -18.12 22.86
C ARG A 246 1.33 -17.43 23.06
N GLN A 247 1.32 -16.29 23.74
CA GLN A 247 2.52 -15.60 24.16
C GLN A 247 2.37 -15.07 25.58
N LEU A 248 3.11 -15.63 26.52
CA LEU A 248 3.05 -15.29 27.94
C LEU A 248 4.03 -14.19 28.34
N ASP A 249 5.06 -13.99 27.55
CA ASP A 249 6.07 -12.96 27.81
C ASP A 249 5.58 -11.60 27.28
N PRO A 250 5.31 -10.62 28.14
CA PRO A 250 4.81 -9.32 27.72
C PRO A 250 5.74 -8.59 26.73
N ASP A 251 7.05 -8.77 26.88
CA ASP A 251 8.04 -8.10 26.04
C ASP A 251 8.04 -8.67 24.61
N LYS A 252 7.49 -9.86 24.43
CA LYS A 252 7.38 -10.52 23.14
C LYS A 252 5.99 -10.42 22.51
N LEU A 253 4.98 -9.93 23.21
CA LEU A 253 3.61 -9.87 22.68
C LEU A 253 3.56 -9.14 21.33
N VAL A 254 4.02 -7.91 21.27
CA VAL A 254 4.00 -7.12 20.03
C VAL A 254 4.95 -7.69 18.97
N PRO A 255 6.20 -8.05 19.27
CA PRO A 255 7.05 -8.78 18.33
C PRO A 255 6.41 -10.04 17.76
N THR A 256 5.77 -10.86 18.59
CA THR A 256 5.06 -12.07 18.13
C THR A 256 3.88 -11.73 17.22
N CYS A 257 3.12 -10.69 17.52
CA CYS A 257 2.05 -10.21 16.63
C CYS A 257 2.58 -9.89 15.23
N ILE A 258 3.71 -9.21 15.19
CA ILE A 258 4.37 -8.82 13.95
C ILE A 258 4.87 -10.05 13.19
N GLU A 259 5.54 -10.96 13.88
CA GLU A 259 6.07 -12.18 13.29
C GLU A 259 4.95 -13.08 12.74
N VAL A 260 3.91 -13.34 13.53
CA VAL A 260 2.80 -14.21 13.15
C VAL A 260 1.94 -13.59 12.04
N ARG A 261 1.69 -12.29 12.10
CA ARG A 261 1.00 -11.61 11.02
C ARG A 261 1.80 -11.67 9.73
N GLY A 262 3.09 -11.61 9.88
CA GLY A 262 4.07 -11.88 8.84
C GLY A 262 4.13 -10.83 7.75
N VAL A 263 5.26 -10.81 7.12
CA VAL A 263 5.49 -10.09 5.89
C VAL A 263 5.20 -11.01 4.73
N LYS A 264 4.44 -10.57 3.78
CA LYS A 264 4.08 -11.40 2.63
C LYS A 264 5.03 -11.28 1.45
N VAL A 265 6.21 -10.86 1.71
CA VAL A 265 7.31 -11.04 0.79
C VAL A 265 7.87 -12.44 1.08
N LYS A 266 7.57 -13.39 0.22
CA LYS A 266 8.23 -14.71 0.22
C LYS A 266 9.68 -14.53 -0.22
N VAL A 267 10.47 -13.97 0.63
CA VAL A 267 11.91 -13.96 0.48
C VAL A 267 12.43 -14.74 1.68
N GLU A 268 12.59 -16.03 1.50
CA GLU A 268 12.92 -16.98 2.58
C GLU A 268 14.28 -16.75 3.22
N GLU A 269 15.07 -15.77 2.77
CA GLU A 269 16.47 -15.64 3.17
C GLU A 269 16.96 -14.20 3.44
N ILE A 270 16.06 -13.25 3.69
CA ILE A 270 16.49 -11.89 4.05
C ILE A 270 16.45 -11.70 5.56
N ASP A 271 17.62 -11.51 6.17
CA ASP A 271 17.80 -11.30 7.61
C ASP A 271 17.37 -9.89 8.09
N ILE A 272 16.58 -9.17 7.32
CA ILE A 272 16.09 -7.84 7.67
C ILE A 272 14.57 -7.77 7.60
N PRO A 273 13.95 -6.89 8.40
CA PRO A 273 12.53 -6.65 8.29
C PRO A 273 12.18 -6.12 6.90
N VAL A 274 11.24 -6.78 6.24
CA VAL A 274 10.59 -6.29 5.03
C VAL A 274 9.19 -5.78 5.38
N SER A 275 8.63 -4.95 4.51
CA SER A 275 7.38 -4.26 4.77
C SER A 275 6.21 -5.20 5.06
N TYR A 276 5.34 -4.80 5.95
CA TYR A 276 4.10 -5.51 6.27
C TYR A 276 3.03 -5.33 5.20
N SER A 277 3.16 -4.30 4.39
CA SER A 277 2.32 -4.03 3.26
C SER A 277 3.21 -3.92 2.03
N PRO A 278 2.85 -4.49 0.88
CA PRO A 278 3.57 -4.27 -0.36
C PRO A 278 3.47 -2.82 -0.84
N ALA A 279 2.79 -1.98 -0.11
CA ALA A 279 2.56 -0.62 -0.47
C ALA A 279 3.43 0.31 0.35
N PHE A 280 4.65 0.57 -0.12
CA PHE A 280 5.30 1.87 0.08
C PHE A 280 5.62 2.31 1.52
N GLU A 281 5.79 1.40 2.46
CA GLU A 281 6.24 1.78 3.80
C GLU A 281 7.60 2.50 3.76
N GLY A 282 8.47 2.10 2.83
CA GLY A 282 9.75 2.74 2.62
C GLY A 282 9.67 4.19 2.17
N GLU A 283 8.62 4.59 1.45
CA GLU A 283 8.52 5.95 0.88
C GLU A 283 8.41 7.07 1.93
N ARG A 284 8.35 6.74 3.21
CA ARG A 284 8.21 7.71 4.30
C ARG A 284 9.43 7.99 5.12
N VAL A 285 10.60 7.59 4.72
CA VAL A 285 11.80 7.96 5.46
C VAL A 285 12.01 9.47 5.40
N ARG A 286 11.64 10.14 6.50
CA ARG A 286 11.80 11.59 6.64
C ARG A 286 13.27 11.95 6.78
N LYS A 287 13.59 13.22 6.55
CA LYS A 287 14.97 13.68 6.64
C LYS A 287 15.55 13.49 8.05
N GLU A 288 14.75 13.70 9.07
CA GLU A 288 15.11 13.49 10.48
C GLU A 288 15.30 12.03 10.86
N ASP A 289 14.64 11.11 10.14
CA ASP A 289 14.68 9.68 10.43
C ASP A 289 15.73 8.93 9.58
N MET A 290 16.32 9.59 8.61
CA MET A 290 17.27 8.94 7.71
C MET A 290 18.64 8.72 8.36
N HIS A 291 19.23 7.57 8.08
CA HIS A 291 20.64 7.28 8.32
C HIS A 291 21.49 7.79 7.15
N VAL A 292 21.13 7.43 5.92
CA VAL A 292 21.85 7.81 4.70
C VAL A 292 20.88 8.12 3.56
N GLN A 293 21.32 8.97 2.65
CA GLN A 293 20.61 9.33 1.43
C GLN A 293 21.49 9.08 0.20
N PHE A 294 20.84 8.68 -0.89
CA PHE A 294 21.46 8.48 -2.19
C PHE A 294 20.71 9.30 -3.24
N GLY A 295 21.43 9.90 -4.17
CA GLY A 295 20.83 10.69 -5.24
C GLY A 295 20.28 12.05 -4.79
N GLY A 296 19.40 12.60 -5.60
CA GLY A 296 18.89 13.96 -5.40
C GLY A 296 19.96 15.02 -5.65
N LYS A 297 20.01 16.05 -4.81
CA LYS A 297 21.00 17.14 -4.94
C LYS A 297 22.31 16.91 -4.16
N TYR A 298 22.40 15.83 -3.38
CA TYR A 298 23.50 15.64 -2.42
C TYR A 298 24.51 14.60 -2.88
N SER A 299 24.13 13.71 -3.77
CA SER A 299 24.97 12.64 -4.30
C SER A 299 24.42 12.16 -5.65
N LYS A 300 25.18 11.31 -6.33
CA LYS A 300 24.73 10.68 -7.58
C LYS A 300 24.04 9.36 -7.26
N ALA A 301 23.02 9.03 -8.03
CA ALA A 301 22.43 7.68 -7.99
C ALA A 301 21.95 7.29 -9.37
N VAL A 302 22.13 6.02 -9.70
CA VAL A 302 21.70 5.44 -10.97
C VAL A 302 21.31 3.98 -10.76
N GLU A 303 20.28 3.56 -11.46
CA GLU A 303 19.88 2.17 -11.57
C GLU A 303 19.73 1.79 -13.04
N LEU A 304 20.36 0.71 -13.43
CA LEU A 304 20.32 0.17 -14.77
C LEU A 304 19.85 -1.27 -14.73
N VAL A 305 18.87 -1.58 -15.57
CA VAL A 305 18.48 -2.96 -15.87
C VAL A 305 18.96 -3.30 -17.28
N GLU A 306 19.70 -4.37 -17.40
CA GLU A 306 20.13 -4.91 -18.71
C GLU A 306 19.66 -6.35 -18.87
N MET A 307 19.11 -6.67 -20.04
CA MET A 307 18.94 -8.03 -20.48
C MET A 307 20.23 -8.52 -21.13
N VAL A 308 20.71 -9.65 -20.65
CA VAL A 308 21.96 -10.27 -21.08
C VAL A 308 21.75 -11.73 -21.51
N GLU A 309 22.72 -12.31 -22.18
CA GLU A 309 22.66 -13.72 -22.55
C GLU A 309 22.87 -14.64 -21.32
N LEU A 310 22.26 -15.82 -21.35
CA LEU A 310 22.31 -16.78 -20.21
C LEU A 310 23.72 -17.18 -19.77
N ASN A 311 24.70 -17.07 -20.65
CA ASN A 311 26.10 -17.37 -20.37
C ASN A 311 26.91 -16.18 -19.83
N GLU A 312 26.34 -14.98 -19.81
CA GLU A 312 27.00 -13.76 -19.36
C GLU A 312 26.77 -13.46 -17.89
N VAL A 313 25.87 -14.17 -17.27
CA VAL A 313 25.50 -13.95 -15.86
C VAL A 313 25.37 -15.27 -15.10
N ASN A 314 25.79 -15.27 -13.86
CA ASN A 314 25.46 -16.31 -12.90
C ASN A 314 24.28 -15.86 -12.07
N ASP A 315 23.38 -16.79 -11.77
CA ASP A 315 22.26 -16.49 -10.89
C ASP A 315 22.75 -16.27 -9.46
N GLU A 316 22.07 -15.37 -8.73
CA GLU A 316 22.42 -15.00 -7.35
C GLU A 316 23.82 -14.35 -7.19
N ASP A 317 24.40 -13.84 -8.27
CA ASP A 317 25.66 -13.10 -8.21
C ASP A 317 25.38 -11.67 -7.70
N ILE A 318 25.39 -11.53 -6.35
CA ILE A 318 25.13 -10.26 -5.67
C ILE A 318 26.44 -9.72 -5.10
N SER A 319 26.91 -8.61 -5.67
CA SER A 319 28.15 -7.96 -5.27
C SER A 319 27.94 -6.50 -4.81
N VAL A 320 28.72 -6.08 -3.84
CA VAL A 320 28.79 -4.69 -3.38
C VAL A 320 30.22 -4.21 -3.49
N ASN A 321 30.44 -3.15 -4.26
CA ASN A 321 31.72 -2.51 -4.47
C ASN A 321 31.78 -1.19 -3.72
N GLY A 322 32.86 -0.93 -3.00
CA GLY A 322 33.04 0.27 -2.22
C GLY A 322 32.58 0.13 -0.76
N GLU A 323 32.32 1.25 -0.14
CA GLU A 323 31.94 1.31 1.28
C GLU A 323 30.45 1.08 1.46
N ASP A 324 30.07 0.41 2.55
CA ASP A 324 28.66 0.25 2.93
C ASP A 324 28.19 1.44 3.80
N ILE A 325 26.92 1.48 4.09
CA ILE A 325 26.24 2.58 4.78
C ILE A 325 26.71 2.82 6.22
N ASP A 326 27.44 1.90 6.81
CA ASP A 326 28.06 2.05 8.13
C ASP A 326 29.30 2.99 8.12
N SER A 327 29.86 3.28 6.95
CA SER A 327 30.93 4.27 6.79
C SER A 327 30.45 5.72 6.81
N VAL A 328 29.12 5.94 6.71
CA VAL A 328 28.53 7.28 6.59
C VAL A 328 28.01 7.78 7.93
N GLU A 329 28.29 9.04 8.26
CA GLU A 329 27.66 9.68 9.43
C GLU A 329 26.14 9.78 9.25
N VAL A 330 25.41 9.66 10.36
CA VAL A 330 23.94 9.74 10.37
C VAL A 330 23.46 11.04 9.71
N GLY A 331 22.62 10.92 8.71
CA GLY A 331 22.13 12.04 7.93
C GLY A 331 23.01 12.43 6.75
N GLY A 332 24.08 11.67 6.50
CA GLY A 332 24.97 11.87 5.36
C GLY A 332 24.41 11.39 4.04
N ALA A 333 25.18 11.58 2.99
CA ALA A 333 24.86 11.14 1.64
C ALA A 333 26.06 10.43 1.01
N MET A 334 25.77 9.45 0.14
CA MET A 334 26.78 8.76 -0.66
C MET A 334 26.26 8.43 -2.04
N ASP A 335 27.15 8.20 -2.98
CA ASP A 335 26.80 7.80 -4.34
C ASP A 335 26.31 6.35 -4.37
N LEU A 336 25.42 6.03 -5.31
CA LEU A 336 24.86 4.68 -5.46
C LEU A 336 24.67 4.31 -6.93
N GLY A 337 25.23 3.20 -7.34
CA GLY A 337 24.94 2.54 -8.60
C GLY A 337 24.30 1.18 -8.35
N ILE A 338 23.16 0.90 -8.96
CA ILE A 338 22.51 -0.41 -8.94
C ILE A 338 22.46 -0.92 -10.38
N HIS A 339 23.19 -1.97 -10.67
CA HIS A 339 23.21 -2.61 -11.98
C HIS A 339 22.60 -4.01 -11.88
N VAL A 340 21.43 -4.18 -12.47
CA VAL A 340 20.67 -5.45 -12.49
C VAL A 340 20.81 -6.07 -13.86
N ARG A 341 21.46 -7.23 -13.95
CA ARG A 341 21.58 -8.01 -15.16
C ARG A 341 20.66 -9.22 -15.11
N VAL A 342 19.80 -9.33 -16.10
CA VAL A 342 18.74 -10.34 -16.12
C VAL A 342 18.87 -11.17 -17.39
N ALA A 343 18.82 -12.49 -17.25
CA ALA A 343 18.83 -13.44 -18.38
C ALA A 343 17.65 -14.40 -18.28
N GLY A 344 17.09 -14.77 -19.44
CA GLY A 344 15.98 -15.72 -19.49
C GLY A 344 15.67 -16.23 -20.89
N ARG A 345 14.99 -17.38 -20.98
CA ARG A 345 14.79 -18.13 -22.23
C ARG A 345 13.78 -17.53 -23.19
N LYS A 346 12.89 -16.67 -22.71
CA LYS A 346 11.78 -16.11 -23.49
C LYS A 346 11.72 -14.59 -23.42
N MET A 347 12.83 -13.97 -23.03
CA MET A 347 12.86 -12.53 -22.87
C MET A 347 12.74 -11.84 -24.22
N LYS A 348 11.85 -10.85 -24.28
CA LYS A 348 11.71 -9.96 -25.43
C LYS A 348 12.63 -8.76 -25.27
N LYS A 349 13.00 -8.16 -26.41
CA LYS A 349 13.86 -6.98 -26.49
C LYS A 349 13.16 -5.89 -25.73
N ASP A 350 12.53 -5.48 -25.12
CA ASP A 350 11.88 -4.33 -24.48
C ASP A 350 11.35 -4.67 -23.07
N PHE A 351 11.97 -5.70 -22.49
CA PHE A 351 11.56 -6.14 -21.16
C PHE A 351 12.17 -5.29 -20.02
N GLU A 352 13.26 -4.58 -20.31
CA GLU A 352 13.99 -3.79 -19.32
C GLU A 352 13.13 -2.74 -18.64
N SER A 353 12.30 -2.01 -19.39
CA SER A 353 11.45 -0.96 -18.84
C SER A 353 10.42 -1.49 -17.85
N ILE A 354 9.95 -2.73 -18.07
CA ILE A 354 9.04 -3.40 -17.15
C ILE A 354 9.75 -3.67 -15.83
N LEU A 355 10.97 -4.16 -15.89
CA LEU A 355 11.78 -4.45 -14.71
C LEU A 355 12.23 -3.17 -14.01
N GLU A 356 12.56 -2.11 -14.72
CA GLU A 356 12.92 -0.79 -14.16
C GLU A 356 11.87 -0.32 -13.17
N ARG A 357 10.60 -0.38 -13.54
CA ARG A 357 9.52 0.05 -12.66
C ARG A 357 9.35 -0.87 -11.44
N ARG A 358 9.70 -2.15 -11.57
CA ARG A 358 9.65 -3.11 -10.45
C ARG A 358 10.69 -2.82 -9.38
N ILE A 359 11.87 -2.32 -9.74
CA ILE A 359 12.90 -1.95 -8.76
C ILE A 359 12.32 -1.01 -7.71
N HIS A 360 11.64 0.05 -8.15
CA HIS A 360 10.98 0.98 -7.24
C HIS A 360 10.02 0.27 -6.26
N ASN A 361 9.17 -0.61 -6.78
CA ASN A 361 8.19 -1.31 -5.97
C ASN A 361 8.87 -2.24 -4.96
N TYR A 362 9.84 -3.03 -5.40
CA TYR A 362 10.53 -4.01 -4.56
C TYR A 362 11.35 -3.35 -3.46
N CYS A 363 12.06 -2.29 -3.79
CA CYS A 363 12.84 -1.54 -2.81
C CYS A 363 11.94 -0.94 -1.71
N ASN A 364 10.77 -0.41 -2.07
CA ASN A 364 9.84 0.15 -1.10
C ASN A 364 9.11 -0.91 -0.25
N GLU A 365 9.22 -2.18 -0.58
CA GLU A 365 8.78 -3.26 0.29
C GLU A 365 9.73 -3.48 1.48
N ALA A 366 10.96 -3.01 1.40
CA ALA A 366 11.89 -3.10 2.51
C ALA A 366 11.60 -2.04 3.57
N MET A 367 11.44 -2.48 4.82
CA MET A 367 11.14 -1.59 5.94
C MET A 367 12.25 -0.56 6.12
N GLY A 368 11.87 0.72 6.10
CA GLY A 368 12.81 1.82 6.26
C GLY A 368 13.74 2.07 5.07
N PHE A 369 13.45 1.52 3.93
CA PHE A 369 14.11 1.84 2.67
C PHE A 369 13.15 2.60 1.75
N MET A 370 13.31 3.90 1.66
CA MET A 370 12.56 4.75 0.73
C MET A 370 13.29 4.77 -0.63
N HIS A 371 12.56 4.45 -1.67
CA HIS A 371 13.02 4.56 -3.05
C HIS A 371 12.01 5.35 -3.89
N THR A 372 12.47 6.40 -4.53
CA THR A 372 11.68 7.22 -5.45
C THR A 372 12.47 7.51 -6.72
N GLY A 373 11.76 7.74 -7.81
CA GLY A 373 12.39 7.95 -9.11
C GLY A 373 12.83 6.65 -9.77
N GLN A 374 13.61 6.79 -10.83
CA GLN A 374 14.07 5.68 -11.67
C GLN A 374 15.27 6.13 -12.49
N ARG A 375 16.03 5.17 -13.01
CA ARG A 375 17.16 5.41 -13.91
C ARG A 375 18.23 6.29 -13.26
N ASP A 376 18.57 7.43 -13.85
CA ASP A 376 19.52 8.41 -13.32
C ASP A 376 18.83 9.55 -12.53
N LEU A 377 17.54 9.45 -12.31
CA LEU A 377 16.75 10.36 -11.48
C LEU A 377 16.28 9.71 -10.18
N VAL A 378 16.93 8.64 -9.76
CA VAL A 378 16.60 7.92 -8.53
C VAL A 378 17.03 8.70 -7.29
N TRP A 379 16.25 8.54 -6.23
CA TRP A 379 16.52 9.13 -4.93
C TRP A 379 16.06 8.17 -3.84
N CYS A 380 16.98 7.74 -2.99
CA CYS A 380 16.74 6.75 -1.96
C CYS A 380 17.13 7.28 -0.59
N ARG A 381 16.48 6.73 0.44
CA ARG A 381 16.86 6.91 1.85
C ARG A 381 16.75 5.60 2.60
N ILE A 382 17.70 5.38 3.50
CA ILE A 382 17.64 4.29 4.47
C ILE A 382 17.45 4.92 5.85
N SER A 383 16.47 4.41 6.61
CA SER A 383 16.18 4.94 7.94
C SER A 383 17.20 4.48 8.98
N LYS A 384 17.29 5.24 10.08
CA LYS A 384 18.10 4.87 11.27
C LYS A 384 17.64 3.52 11.84
N GLU A 385 16.34 3.26 11.81
CA GLU A 385 15.75 2.01 12.30
C GLU A 385 16.16 0.82 11.42
N ALA A 386 16.07 0.94 10.10
CA ALA A 386 16.52 -0.10 9.19
C ALA A 386 18.02 -0.37 9.35
N PHE A 387 18.84 0.66 9.44
CA PHE A 387 20.27 0.53 9.70
C PHE A 387 20.55 -0.22 11.01
N ALA A 388 19.88 0.15 12.09
CA ALA A 388 20.02 -0.49 13.40
C ALA A 388 19.54 -1.94 13.40
N SER A 389 18.55 -2.26 12.56
CA SER A 389 18.05 -3.63 12.34
C SER A 389 18.95 -4.48 11.43
N GLY A 390 20.08 -3.94 10.98
CA GLY A 390 21.06 -4.67 10.20
C GLY A 390 20.96 -4.49 8.68
N PHE A 391 20.13 -3.57 8.18
CA PHE A 391 20.08 -3.29 6.74
C PHE A 391 21.47 -2.88 6.22
N ARG A 392 21.87 -3.47 5.11
CA ARG A 392 23.11 -3.17 4.37
C ARG A 392 22.80 -3.18 2.87
N LEU A 393 23.69 -2.58 2.09
CA LEU A 393 23.48 -2.43 0.64
C LEU A 393 23.24 -3.76 -0.09
N LYS A 394 23.92 -4.82 0.34
CA LYS A 394 23.71 -6.15 -0.27
C LYS A 394 22.25 -6.61 -0.22
N HIS A 395 21.47 -6.19 0.78
CA HIS A 395 20.07 -6.56 0.92
C HIS A 395 19.20 -6.02 -0.22
N ILE A 396 19.59 -4.90 -0.84
CA ILE A 396 18.94 -4.38 -2.04
C ILE A 396 19.05 -5.43 -3.16
N GLY A 397 20.26 -5.96 -3.37
CA GLY A 397 20.50 -7.02 -4.36
C GLY A 397 19.70 -8.28 -4.07
N THR A 398 19.68 -8.73 -2.81
CA THR A 398 18.90 -9.90 -2.38
C THR A 398 17.41 -9.71 -2.61
N ILE A 399 16.85 -8.54 -2.28
CA ILE A 399 15.44 -8.20 -2.54
C ILE A 399 15.15 -8.25 -4.04
N LEU A 400 15.98 -7.60 -4.85
CA LEU A 400 15.78 -7.56 -6.30
C LEU A 400 15.86 -8.95 -6.93
N HIS A 401 16.87 -9.75 -6.57
CA HIS A 401 17.00 -11.12 -7.03
C HIS A 401 15.75 -11.95 -6.70
N ALA A 402 15.38 -12.00 -5.44
CA ALA A 402 14.27 -12.81 -4.98
C ALA A 402 12.92 -12.38 -5.60
N LYS A 403 12.67 -11.08 -5.68
CA LYS A 403 11.40 -10.56 -6.21
C LYS A 403 11.29 -10.70 -7.72
N LEU A 404 12.38 -10.57 -8.46
CA LEU A 404 12.38 -10.79 -9.91
C LEU A 404 12.12 -12.27 -10.23
N HIS A 405 12.68 -13.19 -9.47
CA HIS A 405 12.36 -14.61 -9.61
C HIS A 405 10.92 -14.96 -9.20
N ASP A 406 10.40 -14.37 -8.11
CA ASP A 406 9.03 -14.63 -7.66
C ASP A 406 8.00 -14.14 -8.69
N GLU A 407 8.16 -12.92 -9.19
CA GLU A 407 7.18 -12.32 -10.11
C GLU A 407 7.34 -12.81 -11.55
N PHE A 408 8.57 -13.02 -11.99
CA PHE A 408 8.89 -13.32 -13.39
C PHE A 408 9.53 -14.70 -13.62
N GLY A 409 9.45 -15.60 -12.64
CA GLY A 409 10.08 -16.92 -12.69
C GLY A 409 9.72 -17.80 -13.90
N GLY A 410 8.66 -17.44 -14.66
CA GLY A 410 8.33 -18.09 -15.93
C GLY A 410 9.21 -17.65 -17.12
N ILE A 411 9.92 -16.52 -16.99
CA ILE A 411 10.72 -15.90 -18.08
C ILE A 411 12.11 -15.47 -17.64
N VAL A 412 12.34 -15.24 -16.35
CA VAL A 412 13.63 -14.90 -15.75
C VAL A 412 14.27 -16.18 -15.22
N ASP A 413 15.42 -16.55 -15.77
CA ASP A 413 16.18 -17.73 -15.33
C ASP A 413 17.34 -17.36 -14.40
N LYS A 414 17.93 -16.16 -14.57
CA LYS A 414 19.07 -15.69 -13.79
C LYS A 414 19.01 -14.19 -13.56
N VAL A 415 19.39 -13.79 -12.35
CA VAL A 415 19.53 -12.39 -11.95
C VAL A 415 20.85 -12.19 -11.22
N ALA A 416 21.61 -11.21 -11.67
CA ALA A 416 22.81 -10.74 -10.96
C ALA A 416 22.64 -9.25 -10.63
N VAL A 417 23.07 -8.84 -9.46
CA VAL A 417 22.96 -7.45 -9.00
C VAL A 417 24.31 -6.97 -8.51
N THR A 418 24.83 -5.95 -9.17
CA THR A 418 26.04 -5.25 -8.70
C THR A 418 25.64 -3.91 -8.12
N ILE A 419 26.01 -3.66 -6.89
CA ILE A 419 25.81 -2.40 -6.21
C ILE A 419 27.16 -1.75 -6.03
N THR A 420 27.30 -0.47 -6.36
CA THR A 420 28.55 0.26 -6.18
C THR A 420 28.30 1.60 -5.51
N THR A 421 29.19 1.94 -4.59
CA THR A 421 29.27 3.25 -3.94
C THR A 421 30.56 3.98 -4.28
N VAL A 422 31.40 3.39 -5.14
CA VAL A 422 32.63 4.01 -5.64
C VAL A 422 32.27 5.12 -6.62
N PRO A 423 32.62 6.39 -6.37
CA PRO A 423 32.18 7.52 -7.19
C PRO A 423 32.52 7.37 -8.69
N ASP A 424 33.69 6.87 -9.00
CA ASP A 424 34.14 6.69 -10.39
C ASP A 424 33.35 5.57 -11.09
N GLU A 425 32.97 4.50 -10.38
CA GLU A 425 32.14 3.42 -10.92
C GLU A 425 30.68 3.88 -11.11
N VAL A 426 30.16 4.69 -10.20
CA VAL A 426 28.82 5.29 -10.33
C VAL A 426 28.79 6.21 -11.55
N GLU A 427 29.80 7.04 -11.74
CA GLU A 427 29.90 7.90 -12.94
C GLU A 427 29.99 7.07 -14.22
N ALA A 428 30.84 6.03 -14.23
CA ALA A 428 30.95 5.13 -15.39
C ALA A 428 29.61 4.44 -15.70
N LEU A 429 28.87 4.02 -14.68
CA LEU A 429 27.53 3.44 -14.85
C LEU A 429 26.52 4.47 -15.39
N LEU A 430 26.57 5.72 -14.94
CA LEU A 430 25.78 6.83 -15.47
C LEU A 430 26.08 7.08 -16.96
N GLU A 431 27.36 7.16 -17.32
CA GLU A 431 27.78 7.35 -18.72
C GLU A 431 27.35 6.19 -19.62
N HIS A 432 27.42 4.96 -19.10
CA HIS A 432 26.98 3.76 -19.82
C HIS A 432 25.45 3.71 -20.00
N SER A 433 24.70 4.04 -18.96
CA SER A 433 23.24 3.88 -18.92
C SER A 433 22.48 4.94 -19.72
N ARG A 434 22.92 6.20 -19.73
CA ARG A 434 22.22 7.31 -20.41
C ARG A 434 21.93 7.08 -21.89
N PRO A 435 22.87 6.60 -22.70
CA PRO A 435 22.57 6.26 -24.10
C PRO A 435 21.53 5.14 -24.24
N MET A 436 21.53 4.20 -23.31
CA MET A 436 20.54 3.10 -23.31
C MET A 436 19.15 3.64 -22.96
N PHE A 437 19.04 4.51 -21.97
CA PHE A 437 17.78 5.17 -21.63
C PHE A 437 17.25 5.99 -22.80
N ALA A 438 18.10 6.82 -23.42
CA ALA A 438 17.74 7.60 -24.59
C ALA A 438 17.25 6.72 -25.74
N ALA A 439 17.96 5.63 -26.03
CA ALA A 439 17.56 4.69 -27.09
C ALA A 439 16.21 3.99 -26.78
N ARG A 440 15.90 3.74 -25.52
CA ARG A 440 14.59 3.21 -25.10
C ARG A 440 13.48 4.23 -25.30
N ASP A 441 13.74 5.49 -24.96
CA ASP A 441 12.75 6.57 -25.07
C ASP A 441 12.49 6.96 -26.52
N GLU A 442 13.54 6.91 -27.38
CA GLU A 442 13.42 7.19 -28.81
C GLU A 442 12.58 6.16 -29.60
N ARG A 443 12.32 4.99 -29.05
CA ARG A 443 11.57 3.92 -29.76
C ARG A 443 10.15 4.31 -30.15
N VAL A 444 9.53 5.22 -29.42
CA VAL A 444 8.20 5.75 -29.73
C VAL A 444 8.24 7.05 -30.52
N ALA A 445 9.43 7.56 -30.84
CA ALA A 445 9.58 8.80 -31.59
C ALA A 445 8.89 8.74 -32.96
N GLY A 446 8.07 9.72 -33.24
CA GLY A 446 7.30 9.80 -34.48
C GLY A 446 5.99 8.98 -34.50
N MET A 447 5.69 8.24 -33.47
CA MET A 447 4.35 7.68 -33.28
C MET A 447 3.42 8.75 -32.70
N THR A 448 2.20 8.79 -33.21
CA THR A 448 1.17 9.71 -32.68
C THR A 448 -0.01 8.92 -32.13
N ASP A 449 -0.80 9.57 -31.30
CA ASP A 449 -2.00 8.97 -30.73
C ASP A 449 -3.01 8.57 -31.82
N GLU A 450 -3.03 9.27 -32.96
CA GLU A 450 -3.87 8.92 -34.10
C GLU A 450 -3.37 7.71 -34.86
N SER A 451 -2.07 7.41 -34.78
CA SER A 451 -1.46 6.30 -35.53
C SER A 451 -1.81 4.92 -34.98
N VAL A 452 -2.45 4.85 -33.82
CA VAL A 452 -2.81 3.59 -33.14
C VAL A 452 -4.30 3.54 -32.79
N ASP A 453 -4.90 2.38 -32.85
CA ASP A 453 -6.29 2.16 -32.43
C ASP A 453 -6.42 1.72 -30.96
N THR A 454 -5.31 1.37 -30.35
CA THR A 454 -5.27 0.81 -28.99
C THR A 454 -4.22 1.51 -28.15
N PHE A 455 -4.62 1.97 -26.98
CA PHE A 455 -3.75 2.43 -25.90
C PHE A 455 -3.48 1.29 -24.92
N TYR A 456 -2.62 1.50 -23.93
CA TYR A 456 -2.40 0.56 -22.86
C TYR A 456 -2.67 1.21 -21.50
N SER A 457 -3.30 0.47 -20.61
CA SER A 457 -3.45 0.89 -19.22
C SER A 457 -2.19 0.58 -18.42
N CYS A 458 -2.08 1.20 -17.26
CA CYS A 458 -1.23 0.71 -16.18
C CYS A 458 -1.96 0.89 -14.85
N THR A 459 -2.17 -0.22 -14.14
CA THR A 459 -2.83 -0.25 -12.83
C THR A 459 -1.88 -0.75 -11.73
N LEU A 460 -0.58 -0.79 -11.99
CA LEU A 460 0.43 -1.30 -11.05
C LEU A 460 0.38 -0.61 -9.68
N CYS A 461 0.13 0.69 -9.67
CA CYS A 461 0.06 1.48 -8.44
C CYS A 461 -1.26 1.32 -7.67
N GLN A 462 -2.20 0.51 -8.15
CA GLN A 462 -3.45 0.23 -7.42
C GLN A 462 -3.23 -0.60 -6.15
N SER A 463 -2.04 -1.18 -5.99
CA SER A 463 -1.68 -1.86 -4.73
C SER A 463 -1.80 -0.96 -3.51
N PHE A 464 -1.71 0.37 -3.67
CA PHE A 464 -1.85 1.34 -2.59
C PHE A 464 -2.74 2.54 -2.93
N ALA A 465 -3.01 2.81 -4.19
CA ALA A 465 -3.93 3.85 -4.66
C ALA A 465 -4.98 3.23 -5.58
N PRO A 466 -6.04 2.63 -5.03
CA PRO A 466 -6.96 1.76 -5.76
C PRO A 466 -7.72 2.43 -6.90
N ASN A 467 -7.85 3.75 -6.86
CA ASN A 467 -8.51 4.52 -7.92
C ASN A 467 -7.52 4.96 -9.02
N HIS A 468 -6.23 4.61 -8.86
CA HIS A 468 -5.22 5.05 -9.80
C HIS A 468 -5.26 4.23 -11.09
N VAL A 469 -5.39 4.91 -12.22
CA VAL A 469 -5.31 4.33 -13.56
C VAL A 469 -4.49 5.26 -14.45
N CYS A 470 -3.42 4.75 -15.04
CA CYS A 470 -2.74 5.42 -16.14
C CYS A 470 -3.25 4.87 -17.48
N ILE A 471 -3.43 5.75 -18.45
CA ILE A 471 -3.58 5.40 -19.87
C ILE A 471 -2.31 5.87 -20.58
N ILE A 472 -1.61 4.93 -21.16
CA ILE A 472 -0.34 5.13 -21.85
C ILE A 472 -0.63 5.16 -23.34
N THR A 473 -0.27 6.25 -23.98
CA THR A 473 -0.44 6.44 -25.43
C THR A 473 0.93 6.61 -26.08
N PRO A 474 1.06 6.59 -27.40
CA PRO A 474 2.32 6.94 -28.07
C PRO A 474 2.93 8.26 -27.61
N GLU A 475 2.09 9.26 -27.34
CA GLU A 475 2.49 10.62 -26.96
C GLU A 475 2.42 10.88 -25.46
N ARG A 476 1.94 9.91 -24.66
CA ARG A 476 1.80 10.06 -23.20
C ARG A 476 2.31 8.85 -22.44
N LEU A 477 3.31 9.11 -21.63
CA LEU A 477 3.89 8.12 -20.70
C LEU A 477 2.95 7.83 -19.52
N GLY A 478 3.18 6.74 -18.81
CA GLY A 478 2.71 6.59 -17.45
C GLY A 478 3.24 7.73 -16.56
N LEU A 479 2.48 8.19 -15.58
CA LEU A 479 2.85 9.35 -14.74
C LEU A 479 4.16 9.18 -13.96
N CYS A 480 4.63 7.96 -13.78
CA CYS A 480 5.96 7.66 -13.25
C CYS A 480 7.10 7.98 -14.23
N GLY A 481 6.81 8.05 -15.54
CA GLY A 481 7.79 8.21 -16.62
C GLY A 481 8.47 6.91 -17.07
N ALA A 482 8.19 5.77 -16.41
CA ALA A 482 8.86 4.51 -16.71
C ALA A 482 8.28 3.74 -17.89
N TYR A 483 7.00 3.87 -18.14
CA TYR A 483 6.31 3.15 -19.21
C TYR A 483 5.96 4.07 -20.37
N ASN A 484 6.41 3.71 -21.56
CA ASN A 484 5.89 4.23 -22.82
C ASN A 484 4.88 3.23 -23.42
N TRP A 485 4.34 3.55 -24.58
CA TRP A 485 3.33 2.72 -25.25
C TRP A 485 3.84 1.33 -25.65
N LEU A 486 5.09 1.23 -26.13
CA LEU A 486 5.71 -0.05 -26.47
C LEU A 486 5.97 -0.91 -25.22
N ASP A 487 6.32 -0.28 -24.11
CA ASP A 487 6.50 -0.97 -22.83
C ASP A 487 5.16 -1.53 -22.33
N GLY A 488 4.08 -0.77 -22.46
CA GLY A 488 2.72 -1.24 -22.15
C GLY A 488 2.32 -2.45 -23.01
N GLN A 489 2.64 -2.40 -24.31
CA GLN A 489 2.42 -3.50 -25.23
C GLN A 489 3.23 -4.74 -24.83
N ALA A 490 4.52 -4.59 -24.59
CA ALA A 490 5.40 -5.69 -24.22
C ALA A 490 4.98 -6.32 -22.88
N SER A 491 4.60 -5.50 -21.91
CA SER A 491 4.09 -5.97 -20.61
C SER A 491 2.83 -6.82 -20.75
N TYR A 492 1.89 -6.39 -21.58
CA TYR A 492 0.68 -7.17 -21.87
C TYR A 492 0.98 -8.49 -22.57
N GLU A 493 1.88 -8.48 -23.55
CA GLU A 493 2.26 -9.71 -24.27
C GLU A 493 2.95 -10.74 -23.35
N ILE A 494 3.70 -10.29 -22.35
CA ILE A 494 4.36 -11.14 -21.36
C ILE A 494 3.37 -11.65 -20.33
N ASN A 495 2.54 -10.77 -19.80
CA ASN A 495 1.53 -11.08 -18.80
C ASN A 495 0.16 -10.51 -19.17
N PRO A 496 -0.65 -11.26 -19.94
CA PRO A 496 -1.97 -10.79 -20.37
C PRO A 496 -2.97 -10.52 -19.24
N THR A 497 -2.70 -11.00 -18.03
CA THR A 497 -3.50 -10.73 -16.83
C THR A 497 -2.86 -9.70 -15.91
N GLY A 498 -1.78 -9.09 -16.35
CA GLY A 498 -1.02 -8.11 -15.58
C GLY A 498 -1.64 -6.70 -15.56
N PRO A 499 -0.92 -5.74 -15.01
CA PRO A 499 -1.42 -4.37 -14.80
C PRO A 499 -1.59 -3.56 -16.10
N ASN A 500 -0.95 -3.99 -17.19
CA ASN A 500 -1.03 -3.32 -18.48
C ASN A 500 -2.01 -4.07 -19.40
N GLN A 501 -3.15 -3.45 -19.67
CA GLN A 501 -4.19 -4.03 -20.52
C GLN A 501 -4.41 -3.20 -21.78
N PRO A 502 -4.72 -3.80 -22.93
CA PRO A 502 -5.06 -3.06 -24.14
C PRO A 502 -6.40 -2.34 -23.96
N VAL A 503 -6.43 -1.08 -24.35
CA VAL A 503 -7.61 -0.21 -24.28
C VAL A 503 -7.89 0.33 -25.69
N THR A 504 -8.85 -0.28 -26.38
CA THR A 504 -9.26 0.21 -27.71
C THR A 504 -9.97 1.56 -27.56
N LYS A 505 -9.69 2.49 -28.47
CA LYS A 505 -10.26 3.85 -28.41
C LYS A 505 -11.79 3.87 -28.48
N GLY A 506 -12.37 3.13 -29.41
CA GLY A 506 -13.79 3.22 -29.71
C GLY A 506 -14.18 4.51 -30.41
N ARG A 507 -15.41 4.96 -30.21
CA ARG A 507 -15.91 6.19 -30.82
C ARG A 507 -15.25 7.42 -30.20
N CYS A 508 -14.80 8.37 -31.05
CA CYS A 508 -14.32 9.67 -30.57
C CYS A 508 -15.50 10.49 -30.01
N LEU A 509 -15.33 11.01 -28.82
CA LEU A 509 -16.30 11.85 -28.12
C LEU A 509 -15.93 13.34 -28.23
N ASP A 510 -14.65 13.66 -28.19
CA ASP A 510 -14.11 15.00 -28.33
C ASP A 510 -12.72 14.93 -28.99
N GLU A 511 -12.65 15.38 -30.25
CA GLU A 511 -11.38 15.39 -31.03
C GLU A 511 -10.35 16.36 -30.45
N ARG A 512 -10.81 17.49 -29.90
CA ARG A 512 -9.91 18.52 -29.35
C ARG A 512 -9.23 18.05 -28.06
N LEU A 513 -9.95 17.33 -27.23
CA LEU A 513 -9.45 16.81 -25.96
C LEU A 513 -8.85 15.40 -26.08
N GLY A 514 -9.10 14.71 -27.18
CA GLY A 514 -8.69 13.33 -27.34
C GLY A 514 -9.46 12.41 -26.38
N GLU A 515 -10.78 12.51 -26.39
CA GLU A 515 -11.64 11.66 -25.59
C GLU A 515 -12.28 10.55 -26.42
N TRP A 516 -12.24 9.34 -25.91
CA TRP A 516 -12.82 8.17 -26.55
C TRP A 516 -13.72 7.38 -25.61
N GLU A 517 -14.79 6.85 -26.16
CA GLU A 517 -15.83 6.14 -25.41
C GLU A 517 -15.29 4.95 -24.62
N ASN A 518 -14.51 4.08 -25.25
CA ASN A 518 -13.98 2.91 -24.57
C ASN A 518 -12.87 3.24 -23.57
N VAL A 519 -12.11 4.30 -23.82
CA VAL A 519 -11.08 4.77 -22.87
C VAL A 519 -11.74 5.29 -21.60
N ASN A 520 -12.76 6.15 -21.74
CA ASN A 520 -13.53 6.65 -20.60
C ASN A 520 -14.19 5.50 -19.82
N LYS A 521 -14.77 4.54 -20.55
CA LYS A 521 -15.36 3.35 -19.93
C LYS A 521 -14.32 2.54 -19.15
N PHE A 522 -13.15 2.30 -19.74
CA PHE A 522 -12.08 1.55 -19.09
C PHE A 522 -11.61 2.25 -17.81
N VAL A 523 -11.35 3.54 -17.89
CA VAL A 523 -10.91 4.33 -16.72
C VAL A 523 -11.98 4.32 -15.63
N PHE A 524 -13.26 4.48 -16.00
CA PHE A 524 -14.36 4.41 -15.04
C PHE A 524 -14.44 3.03 -14.35
N ASP A 525 -14.39 1.96 -15.13
CA ASP A 525 -14.48 0.60 -14.59
C ASP A 525 -13.31 0.24 -13.67
N HIS A 526 -12.09 0.78 -13.91
CA HIS A 526 -10.87 0.45 -13.18
C HIS A 526 -10.45 1.50 -12.13
N SER A 527 -11.15 2.61 -12.02
CA SER A 527 -10.92 3.64 -11.00
C SER A 527 -11.93 3.60 -9.84
N ASN A 528 -12.56 2.46 -9.57
CA ASN A 528 -13.69 2.37 -8.64
C ASN A 528 -14.83 3.35 -8.98
N ARG A 529 -15.03 3.62 -10.26
CA ARG A 529 -16.05 4.55 -10.77
C ARG A 529 -15.87 6.00 -10.27
N THR A 530 -14.66 6.38 -9.88
CA THR A 530 -14.35 7.73 -9.41
C THR A 530 -13.93 8.67 -10.53
N VAL A 531 -13.49 8.12 -11.67
CA VAL A 531 -13.04 8.88 -12.83
C VAL A 531 -13.91 8.55 -14.04
N GLU A 532 -14.63 9.54 -14.55
CA GLU A 532 -15.56 9.36 -15.67
C GLU A 532 -14.95 9.70 -17.02
N ARG A 533 -13.94 10.56 -17.05
CA ARG A 533 -13.37 11.12 -18.29
C ARG A 533 -11.86 11.14 -18.25
N PHE A 534 -11.26 10.85 -19.39
CA PHE A 534 -9.83 10.98 -19.64
C PHE A 534 -9.61 11.74 -20.94
N SER A 535 -8.72 12.73 -20.91
CA SER A 535 -8.36 13.53 -22.08
C SER A 535 -6.90 13.28 -22.46
N ALA A 536 -6.66 12.59 -23.58
CA ALA A 536 -5.30 12.29 -24.02
C ALA A 536 -4.52 13.54 -24.42
N TYR A 537 -5.18 14.56 -24.97
CA TYR A 537 -4.53 15.79 -25.45
C TYR A 537 -4.48 16.91 -24.41
N SER A 538 -5.05 16.70 -23.23
CA SER A 538 -4.94 17.63 -22.12
C SER A 538 -4.41 16.96 -20.87
N LEU A 539 -3.26 17.40 -20.40
CA LEU A 539 -2.71 16.90 -19.14
C LEU A 539 -3.50 17.40 -17.93
N MET A 540 -4.22 18.52 -18.05
CA MET A 540 -4.74 19.26 -16.91
C MET A 540 -6.27 19.35 -16.86
N GLU A 541 -6.99 19.15 -17.95
CA GLU A 541 -8.46 19.29 -17.96
C GLU A 541 -9.17 18.08 -17.35
N ASN A 542 -8.84 16.90 -17.83
CA ASN A 542 -9.21 15.63 -17.21
C ASN A 542 -7.90 14.83 -16.99
N PRO A 543 -7.12 15.17 -15.96
CA PRO A 543 -5.81 14.58 -15.76
C PRO A 543 -5.92 13.09 -15.48
N MET A 544 -4.85 12.37 -15.74
CA MET A 544 -4.72 11.02 -15.18
C MET A 544 -4.75 11.09 -13.65
N THR A 545 -5.30 10.07 -13.04
CA THR A 545 -5.28 9.94 -11.57
C THR A 545 -3.84 9.84 -11.08
N SER A 546 -3.52 10.53 -10.00
CA SER A 546 -2.19 10.41 -9.40
C SER A 546 -2.19 9.35 -8.30
N CYS A 547 -1.13 8.57 -8.24
CA CYS A 547 -0.97 7.59 -7.16
C CYS A 547 -0.69 8.29 -5.81
N GLY A 548 0.39 8.31 -5.27
CA GLY A 548 0.80 8.99 -4.04
C GLY A 548 2.31 9.05 -3.97
N CYS A 549 2.98 8.24 -4.79
CA CYS A 549 4.43 8.17 -4.89
C CYS A 549 5.04 9.16 -5.91
N PHE A 550 4.27 10.10 -6.40
CA PHE A 550 4.79 11.16 -7.27
C PHE A 550 5.78 12.07 -6.53
N GLU A 551 6.76 12.55 -7.25
CA GLU A 551 7.79 13.43 -6.71
C GLU A 551 7.53 14.90 -6.95
N CYS A 552 6.71 15.21 -7.95
CA CYS A 552 6.36 16.56 -8.32
C CYS A 552 4.85 16.70 -8.50
N ILE A 553 4.35 17.89 -8.23
CA ILE A 553 2.99 18.28 -8.56
C ILE A 553 3.07 19.38 -9.62
N VAL A 554 2.36 19.17 -10.71
CA VAL A 554 2.17 20.16 -11.76
C VAL A 554 0.80 20.81 -11.53
N ALA A 555 0.75 22.12 -11.48
CA ALA A 555 -0.47 22.88 -11.27
C ALA A 555 -0.60 24.03 -12.27
N MET A 556 -1.79 24.22 -12.83
CA MET A 556 -2.11 25.43 -13.59
C MET A 556 -2.34 26.59 -12.64
N VAL A 557 -1.79 27.74 -12.98
CA VAL A 557 -1.99 29.01 -12.27
C VAL A 557 -2.54 30.03 -13.28
N PRO A 558 -3.85 30.04 -13.52
CA PRO A 558 -4.47 30.90 -14.54
C PRO A 558 -4.19 32.40 -14.32
N GLU A 559 -4.12 32.81 -13.05
CA GLU A 559 -3.85 34.20 -12.66
C GLU A 559 -2.47 34.70 -13.11
N ALA A 560 -1.51 33.74 -13.18
CA ALA A 560 -0.16 34.01 -13.66
C ALA A 560 0.04 33.62 -15.13
N ASN A 561 -1.01 33.12 -15.80
CA ASN A 561 -0.94 32.52 -17.14
C ASN A 561 0.24 31.53 -17.27
N GLY A 562 0.39 30.67 -16.28
CA GLY A 562 1.55 29.79 -16.15
C GLY A 562 1.24 28.42 -15.53
N VAL A 563 2.26 27.59 -15.53
CA VAL A 563 2.27 26.29 -14.90
C VAL A 563 3.29 26.31 -13.77
N MET A 564 2.87 25.87 -12.60
CA MET A 564 3.75 25.70 -11.44
C MET A 564 4.13 24.23 -11.31
N VAL A 565 5.42 23.97 -11.09
CA VAL A 565 5.93 22.63 -10.75
C VAL A 565 6.55 22.69 -9.37
N VAL A 566 6.03 21.88 -8.46
CA VAL A 566 6.50 21.82 -7.07
C VAL A 566 7.10 20.45 -6.81
N ASN A 567 8.33 20.44 -6.36
CA ASN A 567 9.02 19.21 -5.97
C ASN A 567 8.71 18.84 -4.52
N ARG A 568 8.66 17.56 -4.22
CA ARG A 568 8.41 16.99 -2.88
C ARG A 568 9.36 17.51 -1.80
N GLU A 569 10.60 17.83 -2.16
CA GLU A 569 11.60 18.36 -1.24
C GLU A 569 11.41 19.85 -0.91
N TYR A 570 10.48 20.54 -1.57
CA TYR A 570 10.21 21.94 -1.32
C TYR A 570 9.44 22.09 0.01
N ALA A 571 10.07 22.72 0.98
CA ALA A 571 9.55 22.86 2.33
C ALA A 571 8.77 24.18 2.58
N GLY A 572 8.73 25.07 1.58
CA GLY A 572 8.06 26.38 1.70
C GLY A 572 6.63 26.35 1.18
N ASP A 573 5.96 27.50 1.36
CA ASP A 573 4.68 27.75 0.72
C ASP A 573 4.88 28.05 -0.78
N THR A 574 4.04 27.45 -1.60
CA THR A 574 4.05 27.69 -3.04
C THR A 574 3.42 29.03 -3.39
N PRO A 575 3.55 29.52 -4.64
CA PRO A 575 2.91 30.76 -5.08
C PRO A 575 1.38 30.81 -4.89
N ILE A 576 0.73 29.66 -4.73
CA ILE A 576 -0.70 29.57 -4.42
C ILE A 576 -0.98 29.46 -2.91
N GLY A 577 0.03 29.69 -2.06
CA GLY A 577 -0.11 29.73 -0.60
C GLY A 577 -0.31 28.37 0.08
N MET A 578 0.04 27.27 -0.60
CA MET A 578 -0.10 25.92 -0.05
C MET A 578 1.25 25.20 -0.05
N PRO A 579 1.64 24.49 1.03
CA PRO A 579 2.80 23.62 1.01
C PRO A 579 2.56 22.38 0.13
N PHE A 580 3.65 21.71 -0.26
CA PHE A 580 3.57 20.49 -1.08
C PHE A 580 2.64 19.43 -0.47
N SER A 581 2.67 19.22 0.83
CA SER A 581 1.85 18.22 1.51
C SER A 581 0.34 18.47 1.34
N THR A 582 -0.09 19.73 1.35
CA THR A 582 -1.51 20.08 1.11
C THR A 582 -1.90 19.82 -0.34
N LEU A 583 -1.05 20.21 -1.29
CA LEU A 583 -1.27 19.93 -2.71
C LEU A 583 -1.30 18.43 -2.98
N ALA A 584 -0.40 17.68 -2.36
CA ALA A 584 -0.32 16.23 -2.46
C ALA A 584 -1.61 15.56 -1.97
N GLY A 585 -2.22 16.06 -0.90
CA GLY A 585 -3.53 15.59 -0.42
C GLY A 585 -4.67 15.82 -1.43
N SER A 586 -4.54 16.80 -2.30
CA SER A 586 -5.56 17.11 -3.32
C SER A 586 -5.47 16.24 -4.58
N VAL A 587 -4.27 15.71 -4.89
CA VAL A 587 -4.04 14.97 -6.14
C VAL A 587 -3.69 13.50 -5.94
N GLY A 588 -3.35 13.08 -4.73
CA GLY A 588 -2.96 11.70 -4.43
C GLY A 588 -4.11 10.73 -4.27
N GLY A 589 -3.79 9.45 -4.07
CA GLY A 589 -4.78 8.40 -3.77
C GLY A 589 -5.68 8.01 -4.95
N GLY A 590 -5.30 8.34 -6.18
CA GLY A 590 -6.13 8.10 -7.36
C GLY A 590 -7.20 9.15 -7.60
N ALA A 591 -7.10 10.32 -6.96
CA ALA A 591 -7.99 11.45 -7.25
C ALA A 591 -7.69 12.05 -8.62
N GLN A 592 -8.73 12.49 -9.31
CA GLN A 592 -8.62 13.31 -10.50
C GLN A 592 -9.03 14.75 -10.15
N THR A 593 -8.07 15.68 -10.21
CA THR A 593 -8.30 17.07 -9.84
C THR A 593 -7.95 17.95 -11.04
N PRO A 594 -8.95 18.53 -11.75
CA PRO A 594 -8.67 19.42 -12.88
C PRO A 594 -7.70 20.53 -12.50
N GLY A 595 -6.72 20.78 -13.34
CA GLY A 595 -5.67 21.78 -13.11
C GLY A 595 -4.49 21.28 -12.26
N PHE A 596 -4.54 20.06 -11.74
CA PHE A 596 -3.48 19.49 -10.90
C PHE A 596 -3.18 18.03 -11.28
N VAL A 597 -1.90 17.68 -11.32
CA VAL A 597 -1.49 16.29 -11.51
C VAL A 597 -0.18 16.02 -10.77
N GLY A 598 -0.10 14.87 -10.09
CA GLY A 598 1.13 14.38 -9.48
C GLY A 598 1.90 13.49 -10.46
N VAL A 599 3.19 13.72 -10.62
CA VAL A 599 4.05 13.04 -11.61
C VAL A 599 5.42 12.70 -11.03
N GLY A 600 6.07 11.68 -11.57
CA GLY A 600 7.47 11.40 -11.29
C GLY A 600 8.41 12.41 -11.97
N ARG A 601 9.63 12.56 -11.45
CA ARG A 601 10.64 13.45 -12.07
C ARG A 601 10.98 13.02 -13.50
N LEU A 602 11.04 11.72 -13.74
CA LEU A 602 11.32 11.18 -15.06
C LEU A 602 10.21 11.57 -16.06
N TYR A 603 8.95 11.57 -15.64
CA TYR A 603 7.85 12.07 -16.46
C TYR A 603 8.07 13.53 -16.89
N LEU A 604 8.50 14.38 -15.95
CA LEU A 604 8.82 15.79 -16.29
C LEU A 604 9.98 15.90 -17.26
N ALA A 605 11.05 15.13 -17.02
CA ALA A 605 12.23 15.15 -17.88
C ALA A 605 11.91 14.73 -19.31
N LEU A 606 11.04 13.73 -19.50
CA LEU A 606 10.69 13.21 -20.83
C LEU A 606 9.55 13.95 -21.52
N SER A 607 8.59 14.50 -20.75
CA SER A 607 7.38 15.12 -21.30
C SER A 607 7.45 16.63 -21.42
N LEU A 608 8.10 17.32 -20.49
CA LEU A 608 8.18 18.79 -20.50
C LEU A 608 9.30 19.34 -21.40
N ILE A 609 10.24 18.53 -21.80
CA ILE A 609 11.30 18.95 -22.73
C ILE A 609 10.72 19.30 -24.13
N HIS A 610 9.52 18.82 -24.42
CA HIS A 610 8.83 19.05 -25.70
C HIS A 610 7.81 20.21 -25.65
N ILE A 611 7.65 20.87 -24.50
CA ILE A 611 6.85 22.08 -24.34
C ILE A 611 7.74 23.33 -24.48
#